data_d7f75ec2c653aea1560da00b326d312e
#
_entry.id   d7f75ec2c653aea1560da00b326d312e
#
_cell.length_a   1.000
_cell.length_b   1.000
_cell.length_c   1.000
_cell.angle_alpha   90.00
_cell.angle_beta   90.00
_cell.angle_gamma   90.00
#
_symmetry.space_group_name_H-M   'P 1'
#
loop_
_entity.id
_entity.type
_entity.pdbx_description
1 polymer ?
#
loop_
_entity_poly.entity_id
_entity_poly.type
_entity_poly.pdbx_seq_one_letter_code
_entity_poly.pdbx_strand_id
1 'polypeptide(L)'
;MKYYVTADVHGFYSILHDELEKAGFFAETQPHKLIILGDLFDRGTEAPELQEFILKLMEEDQVILVKGNHEDLFEEMLTEDAGLPYHHHVSNGTYMTALQLTGYEPTMARIHNYDFADAAKETPYYKTIIPAMVDYYETQNYVFTHGWIPCIREKFGYYYCSDWRESSEVAWQHARWYNGIDAAQTADEEKTILCGHWHCSYGHAKYEQKGSEFGSDADFTPYYGPHVIALDAFTAHSKRINVIILEDDPL
;
A
#
# COMPACT_ATOMS: atom_id res chain seq x y z
N MET A 1 22.13 4.70 -0.64
CA MET A 1 21.25 3.54 -0.88
C MET A 1 20.31 3.87 -2.03
N LYS A 2 20.06 2.93 -2.93
CA LYS A 2 19.06 3.08 -3.99
C LYS A 2 17.74 2.43 -3.56
N TYR A 3 16.64 3.13 -3.77
CA TYR A 3 15.31 2.64 -3.44
C TYR A 3 14.44 2.61 -4.70
N TYR A 4 13.82 1.46 -4.95
CA TYR A 4 12.74 1.30 -5.91
C TYR A 4 11.44 1.39 -5.12
N VAL A 5 10.58 2.36 -5.45
CA VAL A 5 9.41 2.66 -4.62
C VAL A 5 8.14 2.48 -5.43
N THR A 6 7.18 1.76 -4.86
CA THR A 6 5.87 1.49 -5.44
C THR A 6 4.78 1.52 -4.38
N ALA A 7 3.53 1.49 -4.80
CA ALA A 7 2.35 1.49 -3.93
C ALA A 7 1.22 0.66 -4.53
N ASP A 8 0.28 0.23 -3.68
CA ASP A 8 -1.04 -0.26 -4.08
C ASP A 8 -0.97 -1.38 -5.15
N VAL A 9 -0.16 -2.41 -4.85
CA VAL A 9 0.08 -3.56 -5.74
C VAL A 9 -1.18 -4.39 -5.93
N HIS A 10 -2.00 -4.52 -4.87
CA HIS A 10 -3.31 -5.14 -4.91
C HIS A 10 -3.35 -6.55 -5.51
N GLY A 11 -2.32 -7.38 -5.29
CA GLY A 11 -2.29 -8.76 -5.79
C GLY A 11 -2.08 -8.88 -7.30
N PHE A 12 -1.52 -7.88 -7.97
CA PHE A 12 -1.15 -7.90 -9.38
C PHE A 12 0.38 -8.13 -9.52
N TYR A 13 0.81 -9.33 -9.16
CA TYR A 13 2.24 -9.70 -9.14
C TYR A 13 2.91 -9.56 -10.51
N SER A 14 2.30 -10.07 -11.58
CA SER A 14 2.89 -10.02 -12.92
C SER A 14 3.19 -8.60 -13.37
N ILE A 15 2.28 -7.64 -13.07
CA ILE A 15 2.47 -6.23 -13.41
C ILE A 15 3.63 -5.64 -12.59
N LEU A 16 3.67 -5.91 -11.29
CA LEU A 16 4.77 -5.46 -10.42
C LEU A 16 6.12 -5.99 -10.93
N HIS A 17 6.20 -7.28 -11.20
CA HIS A 17 7.42 -7.93 -11.68
C HIS A 17 7.94 -7.29 -12.97
N ASP A 18 7.06 -7.09 -13.93
CA ASP A 18 7.39 -6.47 -15.22
C ASP A 18 7.89 -5.02 -15.05
N GLU A 19 7.27 -4.24 -14.17
CA GLU A 19 7.69 -2.85 -13.91
C GLU A 19 9.03 -2.81 -13.14
N LEU A 20 9.27 -3.72 -12.20
CA LEU A 20 10.56 -3.86 -11.52
C LEU A 20 11.67 -4.30 -12.49
N GLU A 21 11.38 -5.21 -13.43
CA GLU A 21 12.33 -5.61 -14.46
C GLU A 21 12.69 -4.44 -15.38
N LYS A 22 11.69 -3.68 -15.87
CA LYS A 22 11.88 -2.47 -16.67
C LYS A 22 12.69 -1.39 -15.93
N ALA A 23 12.43 -1.25 -14.62
CA ALA A 23 13.18 -0.33 -13.76
C ALA A 23 14.62 -0.79 -13.48
N GLY A 24 14.96 -2.05 -13.78
CA GLY A 24 16.30 -2.62 -13.60
C GLY A 24 16.54 -3.17 -12.19
N PHE A 25 15.51 -3.39 -11.37
CA PHE A 25 15.64 -3.87 -10.00
C PHE A 25 16.43 -5.17 -9.91
N PHE A 26 16.13 -6.16 -10.74
CA PHE A 26 16.79 -7.47 -10.72
C PHE A 26 18.22 -7.47 -11.30
N ALA A 27 18.56 -6.44 -12.06
CA ALA A 27 19.90 -6.29 -12.65
C ALA A 27 20.80 -5.34 -11.83
N GLU A 28 20.26 -4.70 -10.79
CA GLU A 28 21.02 -3.75 -9.97
C GLU A 28 22.10 -4.49 -9.16
N THR A 29 23.31 -3.96 -9.17
CA THR A 29 24.47 -4.53 -8.48
C THR A 29 24.89 -3.73 -7.26
N GLN A 30 24.41 -2.51 -7.13
CA GLN A 30 24.65 -1.69 -5.95
C GLN A 30 23.64 -2.02 -4.85
N PRO A 31 23.93 -1.71 -3.59
CA PRO A 31 22.98 -1.91 -2.50
C PRO A 31 21.66 -1.18 -2.79
N HIS A 32 20.57 -1.94 -2.84
CA HIS A 32 19.24 -1.41 -3.16
C HIS A 32 18.14 -2.14 -2.39
N LYS A 33 16.99 -1.48 -2.23
CA LYS A 33 15.79 -2.07 -1.64
C LYS A 33 14.54 -1.66 -2.42
N LEU A 34 13.55 -2.53 -2.41
CA LEU A 34 12.19 -2.21 -2.80
C LEU A 34 11.44 -1.64 -1.59
N ILE A 35 10.73 -0.52 -1.76
CA ILE A 35 9.79 0.00 -0.76
C ILE A 35 8.39 -0.13 -1.34
N ILE A 36 7.48 -0.79 -0.61
CA ILE A 36 6.07 -0.91 -1.00
C ILE A 36 5.23 -0.14 0.02
N LEU A 37 4.48 0.85 -0.47
CA LEU A 37 3.70 1.77 0.36
C LEU A 37 2.29 1.22 0.64
N GLY A 38 2.20 0.01 1.18
CA GLY A 38 0.96 -0.63 1.59
C GLY A 38 0.12 -1.22 0.46
N ASP A 39 -1.02 -1.79 0.85
CA ASP A 39 -2.03 -2.39 -0.03
C ASP A 39 -1.44 -3.44 -0.98
N LEU A 40 -0.75 -4.43 -0.37
CA LEU A 40 -0.10 -5.49 -1.14
C LEU A 40 -1.10 -6.34 -1.91
N PHE A 41 -2.18 -6.71 -1.25
CA PHE A 41 -3.15 -7.67 -1.77
C PHE A 41 -4.50 -7.01 -2.06
N ASP A 42 -5.50 -7.87 -2.20
CA ASP A 42 -6.86 -7.53 -2.57
C ASP A 42 -7.03 -7.17 -4.05
N ARG A 43 -8.23 -7.29 -4.58
CA ARG A 43 -8.63 -6.96 -5.96
C ARG A 43 -7.96 -7.78 -7.08
N GLY A 44 -6.68 -8.14 -6.96
CA GLY A 44 -5.93 -8.96 -7.92
C GLY A 44 -6.13 -10.47 -7.70
N THR A 45 -5.56 -11.28 -8.59
CA THR A 45 -5.73 -12.73 -8.62
C THR A 45 -4.43 -13.52 -8.43
N GLU A 46 -3.32 -12.84 -8.10
CA GLU A 46 -1.98 -13.43 -8.01
C GLU A 46 -1.43 -13.31 -6.58
N ALA A 47 -2.30 -13.48 -5.57
CA ALA A 47 -1.88 -13.34 -4.18
C ALA A 47 -0.84 -14.39 -3.74
N PRO A 48 -0.91 -15.67 -4.13
CA PRO A 48 0.13 -16.64 -3.78
C PRO A 48 1.51 -16.29 -4.36
N GLU A 49 1.56 -15.89 -5.63
CA GLU A 49 2.80 -15.54 -6.32
C GLU A 49 3.44 -14.29 -5.70
N LEU A 50 2.61 -13.29 -5.40
CA LEU A 50 3.08 -12.07 -4.73
C LEU A 50 3.59 -12.38 -3.32
N GLN A 51 2.89 -13.23 -2.55
CA GLN A 51 3.33 -13.65 -1.22
C GLN A 51 4.71 -14.31 -1.28
N GLU A 52 4.90 -15.24 -2.21
CA GLU A 52 6.20 -15.94 -2.39
C GLU A 52 7.33 -14.96 -2.74
N PHE A 53 7.05 -14.02 -3.63
CA PHE A 53 7.99 -12.99 -4.03
C PHE A 53 8.39 -12.08 -2.85
N ILE A 54 7.42 -11.61 -2.08
CA ILE A 54 7.69 -10.75 -0.90
C ILE A 54 8.50 -11.49 0.15
N LEU A 55 8.15 -12.75 0.47
CA LEU A 55 8.90 -13.56 1.43
C LEU A 55 10.36 -13.74 1.00
N LYS A 56 10.62 -13.97 -0.28
CA LYS A 56 11.96 -14.06 -0.81
C LYS A 56 12.74 -12.76 -0.61
N LEU A 57 12.13 -11.61 -0.94
CA LEU A 57 12.78 -10.31 -0.73
C LEU A 57 13.03 -10.00 0.76
N MET A 58 12.16 -10.48 1.65
CA MET A 58 12.35 -10.37 3.10
C MET A 58 13.55 -11.22 3.57
N GLU A 59 13.69 -12.45 3.07
CA GLU A 59 14.85 -13.32 3.38
C GLU A 59 16.17 -12.70 2.91
N GLU A 60 16.17 -11.97 1.81
CA GLU A 60 17.32 -11.30 1.22
C GLU A 60 17.57 -9.89 1.81
N ASP A 61 16.76 -9.43 2.76
CA ASP A 61 16.74 -8.05 3.29
C ASP A 61 16.63 -6.98 2.18
N GLN A 62 15.84 -7.28 1.14
CA GLN A 62 15.70 -6.43 -0.05
C GLN A 62 14.36 -5.69 -0.11
N VAL A 63 13.51 -5.76 0.92
CA VAL A 63 12.21 -5.06 0.92
C VAL A 63 11.97 -4.34 2.24
N ILE A 64 11.29 -3.20 2.14
CA ILE A 64 10.69 -2.45 3.23
C ILE A 64 9.20 -2.36 2.94
N LEU A 65 8.39 -2.83 3.88
CA LEU A 65 6.94 -2.88 3.74
C LEU A 65 6.30 -1.85 4.66
N VAL A 66 5.62 -0.89 4.08
CA VAL A 66 4.76 0.03 4.82
C VAL A 66 3.35 -0.55 4.86
N LYS A 67 2.67 -0.42 6.01
CA LYS A 67 1.34 -0.97 6.21
C LYS A 67 0.27 -0.08 5.58
N GLY A 68 -0.62 -0.65 4.79
CA GLY A 68 -1.77 0.02 4.20
C GLY A 68 -3.07 -0.26 4.95
N ASN A 69 -4.15 0.36 4.53
CA ASN A 69 -5.47 0.13 5.13
C ASN A 69 -6.06 -1.24 4.72
N HIS A 70 -5.64 -1.83 3.61
CA HIS A 70 -6.07 -3.18 3.23
C HIS A 70 -5.46 -4.26 4.11
N GLU A 71 -4.29 -4.05 4.68
CA GLU A 71 -3.73 -4.91 5.72
C GLU A 71 -4.56 -4.84 7.00
N ASP A 72 -5.00 -3.66 7.42
CA ASP A 72 -5.91 -3.49 8.56
C ASP A 72 -7.26 -4.20 8.29
N LEU A 73 -7.81 -4.10 7.07
CA LEU A 73 -9.04 -4.79 6.68
C LEU A 73 -8.89 -6.32 6.75
N PHE A 74 -7.72 -6.86 6.41
CA PHE A 74 -7.48 -8.30 6.51
C PHE A 74 -7.47 -8.76 7.97
N GLU A 75 -6.79 -8.04 8.87
CA GLU A 75 -6.79 -8.32 10.30
C GLU A 75 -8.18 -8.15 10.91
N GLU A 76 -8.92 -7.10 10.55
CA GLU A 76 -10.29 -6.86 10.99
C GLU A 76 -11.21 -8.04 10.61
N MET A 77 -11.17 -8.49 9.36
CA MET A 77 -11.97 -9.62 8.88
C MET A 77 -11.75 -10.90 9.72
N LEU A 78 -10.53 -11.13 10.19
CA LEU A 78 -10.17 -12.32 10.95
C LEU A 78 -10.47 -12.21 12.45
N THR A 79 -10.72 -11.00 12.97
CA THR A 79 -11.05 -10.75 14.37
C THR A 79 -12.55 -10.61 14.62
N GLU A 80 -13.37 -10.46 13.60
CA GLU A 80 -14.81 -10.30 13.74
C GLU A 80 -15.51 -11.60 14.17
N ASP A 81 -16.32 -11.53 15.22
CA ASP A 81 -17.04 -12.66 15.82
C ASP A 81 -18.10 -13.31 14.91
N ALA A 82 -18.43 -12.68 13.81
CA ALA A 82 -19.58 -13.08 13.00
C ALA A 82 -19.33 -14.29 12.09
N GLY A 83 -18.08 -14.71 11.91
CA GLY A 83 -17.72 -15.86 11.09
C GLY A 83 -18.13 -15.78 9.60
N LEU A 84 -18.61 -14.64 9.14
CA LEU A 84 -18.91 -14.35 7.75
C LEU A 84 -18.27 -13.01 7.38
N PRO A 85 -17.61 -12.93 6.22
CA PRO A 85 -17.06 -11.65 5.79
C PRO A 85 -18.19 -10.65 5.58
N TYR A 86 -18.07 -9.50 6.22
CA TYR A 86 -18.97 -8.40 5.96
C TYR A 86 -18.88 -7.98 4.49
N HIS A 87 -19.92 -7.32 4.02
CA HIS A 87 -20.00 -6.90 2.62
C HIS A 87 -18.78 -6.07 2.17
N HIS A 88 -18.22 -5.26 3.04
CA HIS A 88 -17.04 -4.43 2.72
C HIS A 88 -15.76 -5.26 2.50
N HIS A 89 -15.54 -6.37 3.21
CA HIS A 89 -14.39 -7.26 2.97
C HIS A 89 -14.50 -7.97 1.60
N VAL A 90 -15.73 -8.30 1.19
CA VAL A 90 -15.97 -8.86 -0.15
C VAL A 90 -15.74 -7.80 -1.23
N SER A 91 -16.28 -6.59 -1.04
CA SER A 91 -16.19 -5.51 -2.02
C SER A 91 -14.78 -4.94 -2.17
N ASN A 92 -13.98 -4.97 -1.11
CA ASN A 92 -12.58 -4.55 -1.14
C ASN A 92 -11.63 -5.62 -1.67
N GLY A 93 -12.07 -6.89 -1.75
CA GLY A 93 -11.25 -7.99 -2.24
C GLY A 93 -10.56 -8.81 -1.13
N THR A 94 -10.60 -8.36 0.11
CA THR A 94 -9.96 -8.99 1.28
C THR A 94 -10.35 -10.46 1.44
N TYR A 95 -11.65 -10.76 1.30
CA TYR A 95 -12.15 -12.13 1.33
C TYR A 95 -11.57 -12.99 0.20
N MET A 96 -11.42 -12.42 -0.99
CA MET A 96 -10.83 -13.13 -2.14
C MET A 96 -9.34 -13.39 -1.94
N THR A 97 -8.61 -12.47 -1.32
CA THR A 97 -7.22 -12.69 -0.91
C THR A 97 -7.10 -13.89 0.02
N ALA A 98 -7.92 -13.94 1.07
CA ALA A 98 -7.91 -15.08 1.99
C ALA A 98 -8.24 -16.41 1.29
N LEU A 99 -9.19 -16.43 0.34
CA LEU A 99 -9.48 -17.63 -0.46
C LEU A 99 -8.28 -18.07 -1.30
N GLN A 100 -7.60 -17.13 -1.96
CA GLN A 100 -6.42 -17.41 -2.78
C GLN A 100 -5.28 -17.99 -1.93
N LEU A 101 -5.00 -17.36 -0.78
CA LEU A 101 -3.88 -17.74 0.08
C LEU A 101 -4.12 -19.07 0.82
N THR A 102 -5.37 -19.42 1.13
CA THR A 102 -5.72 -20.65 1.82
C THR A 102 -6.06 -21.80 0.88
N GLY A 103 -6.39 -21.51 -0.38
CA GLY A 103 -6.89 -22.49 -1.35
C GLY A 103 -8.32 -22.99 -1.08
N TYR A 104 -9.07 -22.33 -0.19
CA TYR A 104 -10.46 -22.67 0.07
C TYR A 104 -11.37 -22.31 -1.10
N GLU A 105 -12.28 -23.23 -1.45
CA GLU A 105 -13.38 -22.90 -2.35
C GLU A 105 -14.40 -21.99 -1.66
N PRO A 106 -14.99 -20.98 -2.34
CA PRO A 106 -15.89 -20.01 -1.71
C PRO A 106 -17.06 -20.62 -0.96
N THR A 107 -17.65 -21.72 -1.49
CA THR A 107 -18.76 -22.42 -0.84
C THR A 107 -18.30 -23.09 0.46
N MET A 108 -17.13 -23.72 0.45
CA MET A 108 -16.57 -24.39 1.64
C MET A 108 -16.16 -23.38 2.70
N ALA A 109 -15.58 -22.25 2.32
CA ALA A 109 -15.23 -21.17 3.24
C ALA A 109 -16.47 -20.61 3.97
N ARG A 110 -17.61 -20.51 3.29
CA ARG A 110 -18.89 -20.09 3.92
C ARG A 110 -19.48 -21.12 4.87
N ILE A 111 -19.34 -22.41 4.58
CA ILE A 111 -19.87 -23.50 5.41
C ILE A 111 -18.98 -23.71 6.64
N HIS A 112 -17.68 -23.59 6.47
CA HIS A 112 -16.66 -23.84 7.49
C HIS A 112 -15.89 -22.54 7.81
N ASN A 113 -16.62 -21.48 8.10
CA ASN A 113 -16.06 -20.14 8.26
C ASN A 113 -15.01 -20.01 9.37
N TYR A 114 -15.16 -20.74 10.48
CA TYR A 114 -14.16 -20.75 11.55
C TYR A 114 -12.86 -21.43 11.09
N ASP A 115 -12.97 -22.61 10.46
CA ASP A 115 -11.81 -23.32 9.93
C ASP A 115 -11.11 -22.49 8.84
N PHE A 116 -11.88 -21.78 8.04
CA PHE A 116 -11.35 -20.86 7.01
C PHE A 116 -10.63 -19.66 7.63
N ALA A 117 -11.21 -19.04 8.67
CA ALA A 117 -10.57 -17.93 9.37
C ALA A 117 -9.27 -18.38 10.06
N ASP A 118 -9.29 -19.57 10.68
CA ASP A 118 -8.09 -20.14 11.29
C ASP A 118 -7.02 -20.48 10.23
N ALA A 119 -7.41 -21.02 9.08
CA ALA A 119 -6.50 -21.26 7.97
C ALA A 119 -5.89 -19.95 7.42
N ALA A 120 -6.68 -18.87 7.33
CA ALA A 120 -6.19 -17.57 6.90
C ALA A 120 -5.18 -16.98 7.90
N LYS A 121 -5.38 -17.18 9.20
CA LYS A 121 -4.41 -16.80 10.25
C LYS A 121 -3.11 -17.61 10.20
N GLU A 122 -3.13 -18.81 9.60
CA GLU A 122 -1.93 -19.63 9.40
C GLU A 122 -1.09 -19.24 8.17
N THR A 123 -1.62 -18.38 7.30
CA THR A 123 -0.90 -17.94 6.09
C THR A 123 0.37 -17.14 6.44
N PRO A 124 1.43 -17.22 5.62
CA PRO A 124 2.61 -16.36 5.77
C PRO A 124 2.28 -14.86 5.70
N TYR A 125 1.25 -14.49 4.95
CA TYR A 125 0.78 -13.10 4.92
C TYR A 125 0.44 -12.59 6.32
N TYR A 126 -0.42 -13.32 7.04
CA TYR A 126 -0.84 -12.92 8.38
C TYR A 126 0.26 -13.08 9.44
N LYS A 127 1.02 -14.21 9.40
CA LYS A 127 2.01 -14.54 10.43
C LYS A 127 3.36 -13.86 10.28
N THR A 128 3.73 -13.49 9.06
CA THR A 128 5.10 -13.06 8.76
C THR A 128 5.13 -11.68 8.08
N ILE A 129 4.31 -11.48 7.04
CA ILE A 129 4.38 -10.26 6.23
C ILE A 129 3.76 -9.09 7.00
N ILE A 130 2.49 -9.18 7.44
CA ILE A 130 1.83 -8.09 8.19
C ILE A 130 2.61 -7.69 9.45
N PRO A 131 3.09 -8.62 10.31
CA PRO A 131 3.88 -8.24 11.48
C PRO A 131 5.23 -7.58 11.20
N ALA A 132 5.75 -7.72 9.98
CA ALA A 132 7.00 -7.08 9.56
C ALA A 132 6.79 -5.69 8.94
N MET A 133 5.55 -5.31 8.69
CA MET A 133 5.22 -3.99 8.16
C MET A 133 5.40 -2.90 9.20
N VAL A 134 5.82 -1.73 8.73
CA VAL A 134 5.98 -0.52 9.55
C VAL A 134 4.93 0.53 9.17
N ASP A 135 4.61 1.44 10.07
CA ASP A 135 3.70 2.54 9.78
C ASP A 135 4.29 3.52 8.78
N TYR A 136 5.58 3.73 8.88
CA TYR A 136 6.36 4.56 7.97
C TYR A 136 7.82 4.08 7.92
N TYR A 137 8.50 4.47 6.85
CA TYR A 137 9.96 4.41 6.75
C TYR A 137 10.48 5.83 6.48
N GLU A 138 11.69 6.14 6.91
CA GLU A 138 12.24 7.48 6.77
C GLU A 138 13.70 7.43 6.35
N THR A 139 14.08 8.31 5.43
CA THR A 139 15.45 8.58 5.02
C THR A 139 15.80 10.04 5.30
N GLN A 140 16.95 10.50 4.87
CA GLN A 140 17.34 11.89 5.14
C GLN A 140 16.38 12.91 4.54
N ASN A 141 15.88 12.67 3.32
CA ASN A 141 15.06 13.62 2.57
C ASN A 141 13.61 13.19 2.38
N TYR A 142 13.27 11.93 2.67
CA TYR A 142 11.97 11.37 2.37
C TYR A 142 11.33 10.67 3.57
N VAL A 143 9.99 10.72 3.60
CA VAL A 143 9.13 9.89 4.45
C VAL A 143 8.27 9.02 3.55
N PHE A 144 8.19 7.75 3.85
CA PHE A 144 7.43 6.75 3.10
C PHE A 144 6.27 6.28 3.96
N THR A 145 5.05 6.50 3.51
CA THR A 145 3.82 6.14 4.23
C THR A 145 2.76 5.66 3.25
N HIS A 146 1.67 5.04 3.73
CA HIS A 146 0.60 4.61 2.82
C HIS A 146 -0.31 5.77 2.44
N GLY A 147 -1.19 6.24 3.32
CA GLY A 147 -2.08 7.39 3.04
C GLY A 147 -1.40 8.72 3.33
N TRP A 148 -1.13 8.97 4.60
CA TRP A 148 -0.41 10.16 5.07
C TRP A 148 0.20 9.90 6.45
N ILE A 149 0.85 10.90 7.04
CA ILE A 149 1.27 10.90 8.44
C ILE A 149 0.07 11.23 9.35
N PRO A 150 0.07 10.79 10.63
CA PRO A 150 -0.95 11.16 11.59
C PRO A 150 -1.09 12.67 11.73
N CYS A 151 -2.32 13.16 11.58
CA CYS A 151 -2.64 14.58 11.66
C CYS A 151 -4.08 14.78 12.12
N ILE A 152 -4.39 16.00 12.57
CA ILE A 152 -5.76 16.41 12.85
C ILE A 152 -6.35 16.97 11.56
N ARG A 153 -7.39 16.31 11.05
CA ARG A 153 -8.13 16.80 9.88
C ARG A 153 -9.20 17.79 10.32
N GLU A 154 -9.09 19.02 9.84
CA GLU A 154 -10.07 20.07 10.09
C GLU A 154 -10.76 20.55 8.79
N LYS A 155 -11.75 21.45 8.94
CA LYS A 155 -12.58 21.92 7.84
C LYS A 155 -11.81 22.57 6.68
N PHE A 156 -10.65 23.16 6.96
CA PHE A 156 -9.87 23.96 6.00
C PHE A 156 -8.55 23.33 5.59
N GLY A 157 -8.26 22.11 6.02
CA GLY A 157 -7.03 21.42 5.64
C GLY A 157 -6.62 20.34 6.63
N TYR A 158 -5.39 19.86 6.47
CA TYR A 158 -4.79 18.89 7.36
C TYR A 158 -3.77 19.59 8.24
N TYR A 159 -3.84 19.31 9.55
CA TYR A 159 -2.85 19.77 10.52
C TYR A 159 -2.14 18.54 11.06
N TYR A 160 -0.84 18.56 11.09
CA TYR A 160 -0.10 17.47 11.69
C TYR A 160 0.53 17.89 13.02
N CYS A 161 0.87 16.90 13.84
CA CYS A 161 1.59 17.12 15.08
C CYS A 161 3.09 17.02 14.84
N SER A 162 3.91 17.81 15.50
CA SER A 162 5.37 17.75 15.40
C SER A 162 5.97 16.42 15.87
N ASP A 163 5.21 15.65 16.60
CA ASP A 163 5.54 14.35 17.18
C ASP A 163 4.79 13.18 16.50
N TRP A 164 4.36 13.34 15.25
CA TRP A 164 3.58 12.32 14.53
C TRP A 164 4.25 10.93 14.48
N ARG A 165 5.58 10.87 14.56
CA ARG A 165 6.35 9.61 14.60
C ARG A 165 6.04 8.77 15.83
N GLU A 166 5.65 9.41 16.93
CA GLU A 166 5.28 8.79 18.21
C GLU A 166 3.75 8.61 18.36
N SER A 167 3.02 8.72 17.26
CA SER A 167 1.56 8.59 17.28
C SER A 167 1.13 7.15 17.63
N SER A 168 -0.06 7.05 18.22
CA SER A 168 -0.64 5.74 18.56
C SER A 168 -1.01 4.96 17.29
N GLU A 169 -1.12 3.63 17.43
CA GLU A 169 -1.61 2.74 16.35
C GLU A 169 -2.97 3.22 15.78
N VAL A 170 -3.88 3.69 16.64
CA VAL A 170 -5.19 4.22 16.18
C VAL A 170 -5.02 5.45 15.30
N ALA A 171 -4.06 6.32 15.60
CA ALA A 171 -3.79 7.50 14.77
C ALA A 171 -3.19 7.08 13.42
N TRP A 172 -2.32 6.08 13.39
CA TRP A 172 -1.78 5.51 12.16
C TRP A 172 -2.85 4.79 11.35
N GLN A 173 -3.74 4.01 11.97
CA GLN A 173 -4.89 3.41 11.28
C GLN A 173 -5.74 4.47 10.55
N HIS A 174 -6.00 5.62 11.19
CA HIS A 174 -6.70 6.72 10.52
C HIS A 174 -5.85 7.36 9.41
N ALA A 175 -4.55 7.53 9.62
CA ALA A 175 -3.65 8.14 8.65
C ALA A 175 -3.53 7.33 7.35
N ARG A 176 -3.64 6.01 7.41
CA ARG A 176 -3.67 5.13 6.24
C ARG A 176 -4.85 5.40 5.30
N TRP A 177 -5.92 6.03 5.80
CA TRP A 177 -7.11 6.42 5.01
C TRP A 177 -7.08 7.86 4.50
N TYR A 178 -6.05 8.64 4.80
CA TYR A 178 -6.01 10.02 4.36
C TYR A 178 -5.60 10.12 2.89
N ASN A 179 -6.17 11.11 2.20
CA ASN A 179 -5.70 11.51 0.89
C ASN A 179 -4.43 12.35 1.04
N GLY A 180 -3.26 11.73 0.81
CA GLY A 180 -1.97 12.38 0.95
C GLY A 180 -1.77 13.54 -0.03
N ILE A 181 -2.38 13.47 -1.22
CA ILE A 181 -2.31 14.54 -2.23
C ILE A 181 -2.99 15.81 -1.71
N ASP A 182 -4.15 15.66 -1.03
CA ASP A 182 -4.85 16.80 -0.41
C ASP A 182 -4.14 17.27 0.86
N ALA A 183 -3.69 16.34 1.69
CA ALA A 183 -3.01 16.65 2.95
C ALA A 183 -1.74 17.49 2.72
N ALA A 184 -0.98 17.18 1.68
CA ALA A 184 0.24 17.88 1.31
C ALA A 184 0.03 19.37 0.99
N GLN A 185 -1.19 19.78 0.63
CA GLN A 185 -1.46 21.20 0.32
C GLN A 185 -1.39 22.09 1.57
N THR A 186 -1.46 21.51 2.76
CA THR A 186 -1.42 22.24 4.03
C THR A 186 -0.36 21.68 4.99
N ALA A 187 0.43 20.74 4.52
CA ALA A 187 1.52 20.15 5.31
C ALA A 187 2.64 21.17 5.56
N ASP A 188 3.22 21.05 6.72
CA ASP A 188 4.40 21.84 7.15
C ASP A 188 5.59 20.86 7.42
N GLU A 189 5.68 19.79 6.63
CA GLU A 189 6.78 18.82 6.71
C GLU A 189 7.92 19.28 5.80
N GLU A 190 9.15 19.26 6.32
CA GLU A 190 10.33 19.67 5.56
C GLU A 190 10.71 18.63 4.50
N LYS A 191 10.46 17.33 4.78
CA LYS A 191 10.76 16.23 3.88
C LYS A 191 9.64 16.02 2.87
N THR A 192 9.99 15.44 1.74
CA THR A 192 9.00 14.97 0.78
C THR A 192 8.40 13.66 1.26
N ILE A 193 7.08 13.58 1.34
CA ILE A 193 6.35 12.37 1.71
C ILE A 193 5.97 11.60 0.45
N LEU A 194 6.33 10.32 0.40
CA LEU A 194 5.86 9.39 -0.63
C LEU A 194 4.66 8.63 -0.10
N CYS A 195 3.58 8.57 -0.89
CA CYS A 195 2.35 7.90 -0.50
C CYS A 195 1.68 7.12 -1.64
N GLY A 196 0.77 6.23 -1.26
CA GLY A 196 -0.19 5.52 -2.10
C GLY A 196 -1.62 5.91 -1.78
N HIS A 197 -2.51 4.90 -1.66
CA HIS A 197 -3.91 4.96 -1.22
C HIS A 197 -4.84 5.78 -2.11
N TRP A 198 -4.45 6.97 -2.52
CA TRP A 198 -5.24 7.82 -3.40
C TRP A 198 -4.57 7.94 -4.77
N HIS A 199 -5.33 7.59 -5.83
CA HIS A 199 -4.78 7.46 -7.17
C HIS A 199 -4.24 8.77 -7.74
N CYS A 200 -3.13 8.67 -8.45
CA CYS A 200 -2.38 9.80 -9.01
C CYS A 200 -3.24 10.70 -9.93
N SER A 201 -4.20 10.11 -10.65
CA SER A 201 -5.08 10.86 -11.54
C SER A 201 -5.92 11.92 -10.84
N TYR A 202 -6.23 11.74 -9.55
CA TYR A 202 -6.85 12.78 -8.74
C TYR A 202 -5.96 14.03 -8.64
N GLY A 203 -4.67 13.84 -8.35
CA GLY A 203 -3.70 14.93 -8.27
C GLY A 203 -3.55 15.69 -9.59
N HIS A 204 -3.39 14.94 -10.69
CA HIS A 204 -3.30 15.50 -12.03
C HIS A 204 -4.56 16.28 -12.41
N ALA A 205 -5.74 15.71 -12.20
CA ALA A 205 -7.01 16.38 -12.53
C ALA A 205 -7.26 17.61 -11.67
N LYS A 206 -7.07 17.50 -10.34
CA LYS A 206 -7.44 18.57 -9.41
C LYS A 206 -6.42 19.71 -9.36
N TYR A 207 -5.15 19.41 -9.29
CA TYR A 207 -4.11 20.41 -9.03
C TYR A 207 -3.34 20.83 -10.27
N GLU A 208 -3.18 19.94 -11.25
CA GLU A 208 -2.55 20.29 -12.52
C GLU A 208 -3.55 20.62 -13.63
N GLN A 209 -4.84 20.38 -13.41
CA GLN A 209 -5.92 20.57 -14.39
C GLN A 209 -5.67 19.76 -15.68
N LYS A 210 -5.11 18.56 -15.54
CA LYS A 210 -4.82 17.62 -16.61
C LYS A 210 -5.76 16.42 -16.57
N GLY A 211 -6.48 16.19 -17.64
CA GLY A 211 -7.38 15.05 -17.79
C GLY A 211 -8.53 15.05 -16.77
N SER A 212 -8.99 13.87 -16.45
CA SER A 212 -10.02 13.61 -15.45
C SER A 212 -9.58 12.58 -14.43
N GLU A 213 -10.26 12.49 -13.31
CA GLU A 213 -9.93 11.54 -12.24
C GLU A 213 -10.20 10.08 -12.66
N PHE A 214 -11.32 9.83 -13.33
CA PHE A 214 -11.78 8.46 -13.70
C PHE A 214 -12.09 8.27 -15.18
N GLY A 215 -11.92 9.29 -16.01
CA GLY A 215 -12.26 9.24 -17.43
C GLY A 215 -11.20 8.52 -18.28
N SER A 216 -11.46 8.45 -19.57
CA SER A 216 -10.53 7.84 -20.54
C SER A 216 -9.23 8.64 -20.74
N ASP A 217 -9.20 9.86 -20.26
CA ASP A 217 -8.07 10.79 -20.25
C ASP A 217 -7.40 10.90 -18.86
N ALA A 218 -7.74 10.00 -17.92
CA ALA A 218 -7.12 9.95 -16.60
C ALA A 218 -5.63 9.61 -16.71
N ASP A 219 -4.80 10.41 -16.04
CA ASP A 219 -3.37 10.19 -15.97
C ASP A 219 -3.01 9.46 -14.66
N PHE A 220 -2.59 8.20 -14.76
CA PHE A 220 -2.20 7.37 -13.62
C PHE A 220 -0.68 7.31 -13.41
N THR A 221 0.10 8.14 -14.10
CA THR A 221 1.55 8.27 -13.83
C THR A 221 1.80 8.92 -12.47
N PRO A 222 3.00 8.75 -11.87
CA PRO A 222 3.29 9.33 -10.57
C PRO A 222 2.95 10.84 -10.51
N TYR A 223 2.25 11.25 -9.45
CA TYR A 223 1.95 12.65 -9.21
C TYR A 223 3.02 13.29 -8.33
N TYR A 224 3.56 14.43 -8.78
CA TYR A 224 4.58 15.20 -8.09
C TYR A 224 3.98 16.53 -7.65
N GLY A 225 3.58 16.62 -6.38
CA GLY A 225 3.05 17.85 -5.77
C GLY A 225 4.04 18.50 -4.80
N PRO A 226 3.66 19.64 -4.20
CA PRO A 226 4.44 20.24 -3.13
C PRO A 226 4.58 19.26 -1.96
N HIS A 227 5.82 18.91 -1.60
CA HIS A 227 6.15 17.99 -0.50
C HIS A 227 5.49 16.60 -0.58
N VAL A 228 4.99 16.17 -1.74
CA VAL A 228 4.40 14.85 -1.93
C VAL A 228 4.77 14.24 -3.28
N ILE A 229 4.98 12.92 -3.27
CA ILE A 229 5.01 12.07 -4.46
C ILE A 229 3.97 10.97 -4.22
N ALA A 230 2.89 10.96 -5.00
CA ALA A 230 1.89 9.90 -4.94
C ALA A 230 2.12 8.86 -6.04
N LEU A 231 1.98 7.58 -5.70
CA LEU A 231 2.35 6.46 -6.59
C LEU A 231 1.19 5.54 -6.93
N ASP A 232 0.02 5.62 -6.26
CA ASP A 232 -1.11 4.75 -6.59
C ASP A 232 -1.58 4.98 -8.03
N ALA A 233 -1.35 3.98 -8.87
CA ALA A 233 -1.77 3.97 -10.27
C ALA A 233 -3.22 3.51 -10.47
N PHE A 234 -4.00 3.31 -9.40
CA PHE A 234 -5.32 2.67 -9.44
C PHE A 234 -5.26 1.31 -10.13
N THR A 235 -4.38 0.45 -9.66
CA THR A 235 -3.89 -0.77 -10.31
C THR A 235 -5.01 -1.68 -10.80
N ALA A 236 -6.04 -1.88 -9.99
CA ALA A 236 -7.19 -2.73 -10.34
C ALA A 236 -7.92 -2.23 -11.61
N HIS A 237 -7.92 -0.92 -11.86
CA HIS A 237 -8.57 -0.28 -13.00
C HIS A 237 -7.59 -0.06 -14.17
N SER A 238 -6.48 0.60 -13.90
CA SER A 238 -5.52 1.03 -14.93
C SER A 238 -4.69 -0.11 -15.51
N LYS A 239 -4.54 -1.21 -14.76
CA LYS A 239 -3.61 -2.30 -15.03
C LYS A 239 -2.16 -1.82 -15.16
N ARG A 240 -1.79 -0.84 -14.32
CA ARG A 240 -0.46 -0.27 -14.22
C ARG A 240 -0.02 -0.24 -12.76
N ILE A 241 1.27 -0.29 -12.55
CA ILE A 241 1.93 -0.04 -11.26
C ILE A 241 3.03 0.98 -11.52
N ASN A 242 3.08 2.01 -10.69
CA ASN A 242 4.16 2.99 -10.75
C ASN A 242 5.36 2.48 -9.95
N VAL A 243 6.53 2.52 -10.55
CA VAL A 243 7.82 2.31 -9.88
C VAL A 243 8.69 3.52 -10.14
N ILE A 244 9.16 4.18 -9.08
CA ILE A 244 10.16 5.25 -9.18
C ILE A 244 11.45 4.83 -8.49
N ILE A 245 12.55 5.45 -8.88
CA ILE A 245 13.87 5.19 -8.30
C ILE A 245 14.35 6.44 -7.59
N LEU A 246 14.77 6.28 -6.33
CA LEU A 246 15.34 7.32 -5.51
C LEU A 246 16.72 6.89 -5.00
N GLU A 247 17.62 7.85 -4.85
CA GLU A 247 18.88 7.65 -4.14
C GLU A 247 18.89 8.56 -2.92
N ASP A 248 19.02 7.97 -1.73
CA ASP A 248 19.09 8.71 -0.47
C ASP A 248 19.82 7.89 0.60
N ASP A 249 20.26 8.55 1.64
CA ASP A 249 20.92 7.89 2.75
C ASP A 249 19.86 7.48 3.81
N PRO A 250 19.93 6.23 4.33
CA PRO A 250 19.10 5.83 5.48
C PRO A 250 19.40 6.69 6.70
N LEU A 251 18.44 6.83 7.60
CA LEU A 251 18.63 7.50 8.90
C LEU A 251 19.43 6.63 9.87
#